data_ca8203a8e40e87fbbab96933ded38557
#
_entry.id   ca8203a8e40e87fbbab96933ded38557
#
_cell.length_a   1.000
_cell.length_b   1.000
_cell.length_c   1.000
_cell.angle_alpha   90.00
_cell.angle_beta   90.00
_cell.angle_gamma   90.00
#
_symmetry.space_group_name_H-M   'P 1'
#
loop_
_entity.id
_entity.type
_entity.pdbx_description
1 polymer ?
#
loop_
_entity_poly.entity_id
_entity_poly.type
_entity_poly.pdbx_seq_one_letter_code
_entity_poly.pdbx_strand_id
1 'polypeptide(L)'
;MRGVVFLGERKLEIQEFPDPTPGPGEVVIAIKASGMCGSDLHPYRAVGNAAAALGLGSGGPVIAGHEPCGVVAAVGTGVAPDFAPVGARVMNHHYKGCGRCKHCRVGWSQLCRNGITVYGMTGHGGHAPFMKAPAFTMVPLPDEISFEEGAAISCGTGTAYGALKRIDASGRDTLAVFGQGPVGLSATMLGQAMGARVIAVDVSPERLALAKEFGADAVVNSKETDPVAAIHELTHGEGAETTMDCTGVAEARVAAVRSAGTWGRVALVGEGGTTTFDISQHLLRRQLTIHASWTFSAMGQAECARFIVDRKVPLRKLLTHRFKLDEADRAYKLFDTQTTGKGVFVF
;
A
#
# COMPACT_ATOMS: atom_id res chain seq x y z
N MET A 1 -24.50 -9.68 -7.29
CA MET A 1 -23.88 -8.35 -6.99
C MET A 1 -23.06 -7.87 -8.16
N ARG A 2 -22.89 -6.56 -8.30
CA ARG A 2 -22.04 -5.97 -9.33
C ARG A 2 -20.62 -5.77 -8.82
N GLY A 3 -19.62 -5.96 -9.71
CA GLY A 3 -18.21 -5.76 -9.34
C GLY A 3 -17.40 -5.23 -10.53
N VAL A 4 -16.35 -4.46 -10.24
CA VAL A 4 -15.44 -3.89 -11.27
C VAL A 4 -14.46 -4.94 -11.73
N VAL A 5 -14.30 -5.09 -13.04
CA VAL A 5 -13.34 -6.00 -13.69
C VAL A 5 -12.43 -5.19 -14.60
N PHE A 6 -11.12 -5.36 -14.47
CA PHE A 6 -10.15 -4.80 -15.42
C PHE A 6 -10.03 -5.69 -16.66
N LEU A 7 -10.13 -5.06 -17.83
CA LEU A 7 -9.99 -5.73 -19.13
C LEU A 7 -8.60 -5.52 -19.75
N GLY A 8 -7.78 -4.67 -19.12
CA GLY A 8 -6.53 -4.18 -19.73
C GLY A 8 -6.77 -2.99 -20.67
N GLU A 9 -5.70 -2.48 -21.27
CA GLU A 9 -5.74 -1.36 -22.22
C GLU A 9 -6.50 -0.12 -21.72
N ARG A 10 -6.46 0.15 -20.43
CA ARG A 10 -7.20 1.19 -19.73
C ARG A 10 -8.73 1.05 -19.83
N LYS A 11 -9.20 -0.19 -19.93
CA LYS A 11 -10.63 -0.51 -19.96
C LYS A 11 -11.03 -1.29 -18.72
N LEU A 12 -12.23 -1.06 -18.25
CA LEU A 12 -12.87 -1.81 -17.19
C LEU A 12 -14.37 -1.93 -17.47
N GLU A 13 -15.00 -2.90 -16.83
CA GLU A 13 -16.45 -3.10 -16.86
C GLU A 13 -16.99 -3.38 -15.47
N ILE A 14 -18.25 -3.05 -15.26
CA ILE A 14 -19.01 -3.51 -14.10
C ILE A 14 -19.81 -4.72 -14.54
N GLN A 15 -19.45 -5.89 -13.99
CA GLN A 15 -20.07 -7.17 -14.36
C GLN A 15 -20.89 -7.72 -13.19
N GLU A 16 -21.85 -8.60 -13.52
CA GLU A 16 -22.68 -9.30 -12.53
C GLU A 16 -21.97 -10.57 -12.03
N PHE A 17 -22.03 -10.76 -10.71
CA PHE A 17 -21.51 -11.92 -10.00
C PHE A 17 -22.56 -12.44 -9.01
N PRO A 18 -22.59 -13.73 -8.68
CA PRO A 18 -23.41 -14.24 -7.58
C PRO A 18 -22.98 -13.61 -6.27
N ASP A 19 -23.92 -13.40 -5.37
CA ASP A 19 -23.60 -12.96 -4.00
C ASP A 19 -22.80 -14.05 -3.30
N PRO A 20 -21.71 -13.70 -2.60
CA PRO A 20 -20.85 -14.70 -1.98
C PRO A 20 -21.51 -15.33 -0.74
N THR A 21 -21.37 -16.64 -0.61
CA THR A 21 -21.75 -17.39 0.61
C THR A 21 -20.47 -17.92 1.27
N PRO A 22 -20.29 -17.75 2.60
CA PRO A 22 -19.07 -18.21 3.27
C PRO A 22 -19.04 -19.73 3.37
N GLY A 23 -17.91 -20.33 2.97
CA GLY A 23 -17.60 -21.73 3.23
C GLY A 23 -17.00 -21.95 4.63
N PRO A 24 -16.60 -23.18 4.97
CA PRO A 24 -15.91 -23.46 6.23
C PRO A 24 -14.65 -22.62 6.42
N GLY A 25 -14.54 -21.95 7.57
CA GLY A 25 -13.42 -21.08 7.91
C GLY A 25 -13.41 -19.73 7.17
N GLU A 26 -14.46 -19.40 6.42
CA GLU A 26 -14.57 -18.14 5.66
C GLU A 26 -15.59 -17.18 6.29
N VAL A 27 -15.46 -15.92 5.93
CA VAL A 27 -16.44 -14.86 6.23
C VAL A 27 -16.82 -14.12 4.95
N VAL A 28 -17.97 -13.47 4.94
CA VAL A 28 -18.35 -12.47 3.95
C VAL A 28 -18.30 -11.10 4.61
N ILE A 29 -17.64 -10.17 3.97
CA ILE A 29 -17.54 -8.76 4.38
C ILE A 29 -18.53 -7.96 3.53
N ALA A 30 -19.41 -7.20 4.15
CA ALA A 30 -20.12 -6.11 3.51
C ALA A 30 -19.14 -4.94 3.41
N ILE A 31 -18.69 -4.64 2.20
CA ILE A 31 -17.69 -3.60 1.95
C ILE A 31 -18.32 -2.23 2.24
N LYS A 32 -17.60 -1.40 2.97
CA LYS A 32 -17.95 0.00 3.25
C LYS A 32 -17.02 0.96 2.53
N ALA A 33 -15.77 0.52 2.32
CA ALA A 33 -14.79 1.26 1.55
C ALA A 33 -13.84 0.29 0.84
N SER A 34 -13.41 0.62 -0.37
CA SER A 34 -12.40 -0.09 -1.12
C SER A 34 -11.45 0.91 -1.79
N GLY A 35 -10.20 0.94 -1.34
CA GLY A 35 -9.19 1.89 -1.80
C GLY A 35 -8.65 1.55 -3.19
N MET A 36 -8.16 2.56 -3.88
CA MET A 36 -7.46 2.45 -5.17
C MET A 36 -5.95 2.53 -4.93
N CYS A 37 -5.19 1.62 -5.53
CA CYS A 37 -3.73 1.52 -5.35
C CYS A 37 -2.98 1.64 -6.67
N GLY A 38 -1.72 2.10 -6.62
CA GLY A 38 -0.86 2.17 -7.80
C GLY A 38 -0.68 0.81 -8.51
N SER A 39 -0.70 -0.29 -7.76
CA SER A 39 -0.64 -1.65 -8.30
C SER A 39 -1.89 -2.07 -9.10
N ASP A 40 -3.06 -1.46 -8.88
CA ASP A 40 -4.25 -1.67 -9.71
C ASP A 40 -4.04 -1.16 -11.15
N LEU A 41 -3.13 -0.20 -11.32
CA LEU A 41 -2.83 0.33 -12.66
C LEU A 41 -2.07 -0.67 -13.54
N HIS A 42 -1.41 -1.68 -12.97
CA HIS A 42 -0.76 -2.73 -13.76
C HIS A 42 -1.79 -3.54 -14.56
N PRO A 43 -2.80 -4.21 -13.96
CA PRO A 43 -3.84 -4.90 -14.72
C PRO A 43 -4.72 -3.94 -15.54
N TYR A 44 -4.96 -2.73 -15.07
CA TYR A 44 -5.73 -1.72 -15.81
C TYR A 44 -5.05 -1.30 -17.12
N ARG A 45 -3.72 -1.13 -17.11
CA ARG A 45 -2.91 -0.72 -18.28
C ARG A 45 -2.42 -1.88 -19.15
N ALA A 46 -2.48 -3.12 -18.66
CA ALA A 46 -1.90 -4.29 -19.33
C ALA A 46 -2.42 -4.44 -20.75
N VAL A 47 -1.52 -4.78 -21.69
CA VAL A 47 -1.90 -5.15 -23.06
C VAL A 47 -2.28 -6.63 -23.08
N GLY A 48 -3.46 -6.96 -23.57
CA GLY A 48 -4.00 -8.31 -23.56
C GLY A 48 -4.62 -8.71 -22.21
N ASN A 49 -4.62 -10.01 -21.88
CA ASN A 49 -5.22 -10.50 -20.65
C ASN A 49 -4.49 -9.96 -19.40
N ALA A 50 -5.17 -9.10 -18.64
CA ALA A 50 -4.64 -8.48 -17.44
C ALA A 50 -4.11 -9.49 -16.39
N ALA A 51 -4.75 -10.66 -16.26
CA ALA A 51 -4.30 -11.73 -15.37
C ALA A 51 -3.00 -12.37 -15.85
N ALA A 52 -2.86 -12.58 -17.17
CA ALA A 52 -1.64 -13.13 -17.76
C ALA A 52 -0.44 -12.19 -17.62
N ALA A 53 -0.67 -10.87 -17.70
CA ALA A 53 0.37 -9.85 -17.51
C ALA A 53 0.98 -9.86 -16.11
N LEU A 54 0.24 -10.36 -15.10
CA LEU A 54 0.70 -10.53 -13.73
C LEU A 54 1.27 -11.94 -13.44
N GLY A 55 1.42 -12.80 -14.48
CA GLY A 55 1.84 -14.20 -14.31
C GLY A 55 0.79 -15.06 -13.59
N LEU A 56 -0.45 -14.60 -13.55
CA LEU A 56 -1.56 -15.20 -12.83
C LEU A 56 -2.44 -15.91 -13.89
N GLY A 57 -2.52 -17.24 -13.82
CA GLY A 57 -3.14 -18.09 -14.83
C GLY A 57 -4.54 -17.66 -15.31
N SER A 58 -5.04 -18.29 -16.36
CA SER A 58 -6.30 -18.01 -17.06
C SER A 58 -7.57 -18.36 -16.26
N GLY A 59 -7.72 -17.80 -15.09
CA GLY A 59 -9.01 -17.76 -14.36
C GLY A 59 -9.98 -16.79 -15.05
N GLY A 60 -11.29 -16.98 -14.86
CA GLY A 60 -12.34 -16.07 -15.35
C GLY A 60 -12.18 -14.64 -14.82
N PRO A 61 -13.16 -13.75 -15.08
CA PRO A 61 -13.10 -12.36 -14.62
C PRO A 61 -12.99 -12.28 -13.10
N VAL A 62 -12.08 -11.43 -12.61
CA VAL A 62 -11.84 -11.20 -11.19
C VAL A 62 -12.32 -9.80 -10.83
N ILE A 63 -13.08 -9.70 -9.73
CA ILE A 63 -13.45 -8.40 -9.17
C ILE A 63 -12.18 -7.74 -8.63
N ALA A 64 -11.92 -6.53 -9.07
CA ALA A 64 -10.75 -5.72 -8.70
C ALA A 64 -10.82 -5.19 -7.25
N GLY A 65 -9.77 -4.48 -6.81
CA GLY A 65 -9.70 -3.80 -5.52
C GLY A 65 -9.14 -4.67 -4.41
N HIS A 66 -7.87 -4.44 -4.05
CA HIS A 66 -7.17 -5.19 -3.00
C HIS A 66 -7.06 -4.43 -1.68
N GLU A 67 -7.78 -3.34 -1.51
CA GLU A 67 -7.83 -2.55 -0.27
C GLU A 67 -9.23 -2.52 0.34
N PRO A 68 -9.83 -3.69 0.67
CA PRO A 68 -11.17 -3.74 1.21
C PRO A 68 -11.21 -3.47 2.71
N CYS A 69 -12.25 -2.75 3.13
CA CYS A 69 -12.59 -2.51 4.52
C CYS A 69 -14.12 -2.49 4.68
N GLY A 70 -14.64 -3.08 5.74
CA GLY A 70 -16.08 -3.18 5.93
C GLY A 70 -16.50 -3.85 7.22
N VAL A 71 -17.67 -4.49 7.16
CA VAL A 71 -18.29 -5.16 8.31
C VAL A 71 -18.53 -6.62 7.96
N VAL A 72 -18.24 -7.53 8.88
CA VAL A 72 -18.56 -8.95 8.72
C VAL A 72 -20.08 -9.13 8.61
N ALA A 73 -20.55 -9.60 7.46
CA ALA A 73 -21.97 -9.80 7.18
C ALA A 73 -22.43 -11.24 7.39
N ALA A 74 -21.55 -12.22 7.16
CA ALA A 74 -21.84 -13.63 7.37
C ALA A 74 -20.57 -14.40 7.73
N VAL A 75 -20.74 -15.47 8.49
CA VAL A 75 -19.66 -16.31 9.01
C VAL A 75 -19.93 -17.76 8.65
N GLY A 76 -18.97 -18.46 8.09
CA GLY A 76 -19.02 -19.87 7.78
C GLY A 76 -18.74 -20.76 8.99
N THR A 77 -18.98 -22.05 8.84
CA THR A 77 -18.70 -23.03 9.90
C THR A 77 -17.22 -23.09 10.25
N GLY A 78 -16.90 -23.38 11.52
CA GLY A 78 -15.50 -23.53 11.99
C GLY A 78 -14.77 -22.23 12.25
N VAL A 79 -15.38 -21.05 12.08
CA VAL A 79 -14.85 -19.79 12.56
C VAL A 79 -15.23 -19.62 14.03
N ALA A 80 -14.24 -19.31 14.90
CA ALA A 80 -14.51 -19.08 16.31
C ALA A 80 -15.43 -17.85 16.49
N PRO A 81 -16.46 -17.92 17.35
CA PRO A 81 -17.48 -16.88 17.47
C PRO A 81 -16.95 -15.48 17.85
N ASP A 82 -15.82 -15.43 18.54
CA ASP A 82 -15.17 -14.22 19.02
C ASP A 82 -14.11 -13.68 18.06
N PHE A 83 -13.74 -14.43 17.03
CA PHE A 83 -12.65 -14.06 16.13
C PHE A 83 -13.06 -13.00 15.09
N ALA A 84 -14.20 -13.20 14.43
CA ALA A 84 -14.73 -12.27 13.43
C ALA A 84 -16.28 -12.35 13.44
N PRO A 85 -16.95 -11.91 14.54
CA PRO A 85 -18.39 -12.01 14.67
C PRO A 85 -19.10 -11.13 13.62
N VAL A 86 -20.34 -11.52 13.28
CA VAL A 86 -21.22 -10.67 12.46
C VAL A 86 -21.34 -9.29 13.11
N GLY A 87 -21.19 -8.26 12.33
CA GLY A 87 -21.16 -6.86 12.79
C GLY A 87 -19.76 -6.33 13.13
N ALA A 88 -18.73 -7.18 13.22
CA ALA A 88 -17.35 -6.73 13.46
C ALA A 88 -16.85 -5.84 12.34
N ARG A 89 -16.23 -4.73 12.71
CA ARG A 89 -15.53 -3.83 11.79
C ARG A 89 -14.17 -4.41 11.46
N VAL A 90 -13.86 -4.60 10.17
CA VAL A 90 -12.64 -5.29 9.75
C VAL A 90 -11.99 -4.64 8.54
N MET A 91 -10.66 -4.66 8.53
CA MET A 91 -9.82 -4.59 7.34
C MET A 91 -9.56 -6.02 6.85
N ASN A 92 -9.29 -6.22 5.58
CA ASN A 92 -8.81 -7.51 5.09
C ASN A 92 -7.33 -7.43 4.72
N HIS A 93 -6.53 -8.34 5.27
CA HIS A 93 -5.19 -8.57 4.76
C HIS A 93 -5.30 -9.26 3.40
N HIS A 94 -4.96 -8.55 2.33
CA HIS A 94 -5.34 -8.94 0.96
C HIS A 94 -4.57 -10.14 0.38
N TYR A 95 -3.79 -10.84 1.20
CA TYR A 95 -3.13 -12.08 0.82
C TYR A 95 -3.70 -13.28 1.58
N LYS A 96 -4.20 -14.28 0.83
CA LYS A 96 -4.54 -15.58 1.37
C LYS A 96 -3.38 -16.53 1.10
N GLY A 97 -2.74 -17.01 2.15
CA GLY A 97 -1.80 -18.15 2.11
C GLY A 97 -2.45 -19.43 2.60
N CYS A 98 -1.67 -20.47 2.81
CA CYS A 98 -2.18 -21.78 3.29
C CYS A 98 -2.58 -21.81 4.77
N GLY A 99 -2.33 -20.74 5.54
CA GLY A 99 -2.61 -20.63 6.98
C GLY A 99 -1.70 -21.45 7.90
N ARG A 100 -0.93 -22.43 7.40
CA ARG A 100 -0.21 -23.42 8.22
C ARG A 100 1.32 -23.44 8.07
N CYS A 101 1.90 -22.88 7.00
CA CYS A 101 3.35 -22.79 6.87
C CYS A 101 3.94 -21.72 7.82
N LYS A 102 5.25 -21.74 8.02
CA LYS A 102 5.91 -20.85 8.98
C LYS A 102 5.61 -19.37 8.72
N HIS A 103 5.51 -18.96 7.45
CA HIS A 103 5.24 -17.57 7.10
C HIS A 103 3.80 -17.17 7.41
N CYS A 104 2.82 -18.00 7.03
CA CYS A 104 1.42 -17.73 7.33
C CYS A 104 1.15 -17.67 8.84
N ARG A 105 1.79 -18.55 9.64
CA ARG A 105 1.59 -18.61 11.10
C ARG A 105 2.09 -17.38 11.85
N VAL A 106 2.97 -16.59 11.22
CA VAL A 106 3.45 -15.31 11.77
C VAL A 106 2.87 -14.11 11.02
N GLY A 107 1.76 -14.32 10.26
CA GLY A 107 1.01 -13.27 9.60
C GLY A 107 1.56 -12.79 8.25
N TRP A 108 2.62 -13.43 7.72
CA TRP A 108 3.22 -13.09 6.43
C TRP A 108 2.68 -14.00 5.32
N SER A 109 1.37 -13.94 5.08
CA SER A 109 0.68 -14.81 4.10
C SER A 109 1.17 -14.61 2.67
N GLN A 110 1.62 -13.43 2.27
CA GLN A 110 2.22 -13.16 0.96
C GLN A 110 3.50 -13.95 0.71
N LEU A 111 4.19 -14.41 1.75
CA LEU A 111 5.39 -15.25 1.65
C LEU A 111 5.08 -16.75 1.75
N CYS A 112 3.82 -17.14 1.55
CA CYS A 112 3.40 -18.53 1.63
C CYS A 112 4.11 -19.40 0.59
N ARG A 113 4.73 -20.51 1.04
CA ARG A 113 5.44 -21.44 0.15
C ARG A 113 4.52 -22.34 -0.67
N ASN A 114 3.24 -22.43 -0.28
CA ASN A 114 2.25 -23.30 -0.92
C ASN A 114 1.33 -22.50 -1.89
N GLY A 115 1.79 -21.34 -2.35
CA GLY A 115 1.01 -20.46 -3.21
C GLY A 115 0.17 -19.45 -2.44
N ILE A 116 -0.18 -18.37 -3.12
CA ILE A 116 -0.97 -17.26 -2.58
C ILE A 116 -2.15 -16.96 -3.49
N THR A 117 -3.22 -16.47 -2.90
CA THR A 117 -4.26 -15.71 -3.60
C THR A 117 -4.10 -14.25 -3.22
N VAL A 118 -4.07 -13.37 -4.21
CA VAL A 118 -4.07 -11.91 -4.01
C VAL A 118 -5.47 -11.41 -4.35
N TYR A 119 -6.21 -10.97 -3.34
CA TYR A 119 -7.56 -10.45 -3.55
C TYR A 119 -7.51 -9.18 -4.40
N GLY A 120 -8.45 -9.06 -5.35
CA GLY A 120 -8.44 -8.00 -6.35
C GLY A 120 -7.55 -8.25 -7.57
N MET A 121 -6.77 -9.37 -7.56
CA MET A 121 -5.88 -9.76 -8.67
C MET A 121 -6.08 -11.21 -9.09
N THR A 122 -5.97 -12.18 -8.17
CA THR A 122 -6.17 -13.63 -8.42
C THR A 122 -7.37 -14.21 -7.71
N GLY A 123 -8.02 -13.45 -6.87
CA GLY A 123 -9.29 -13.73 -6.23
C GLY A 123 -10.12 -12.48 -6.17
N HIS A 124 -11.43 -12.61 -6.08
CA HIS A 124 -12.36 -11.47 -6.04
C HIS A 124 -12.01 -10.50 -4.92
N GLY A 125 -11.88 -9.22 -5.25
CA GLY A 125 -11.53 -8.13 -4.35
C GLY A 125 -12.73 -7.29 -3.88
N GLY A 126 -12.44 -6.10 -3.39
CA GLY A 126 -13.38 -5.23 -2.68
C GLY A 126 -14.09 -4.18 -3.55
N HIS A 127 -13.86 -4.10 -4.87
CA HIS A 127 -14.62 -3.20 -5.73
C HIS A 127 -16.00 -3.82 -6.08
N ALA A 128 -16.73 -4.21 -5.03
CA ALA A 128 -18.07 -4.80 -5.04
C ALA A 128 -18.72 -4.62 -3.65
N PRO A 129 -20.05 -4.76 -3.52
CA PRO A 129 -20.74 -4.63 -2.22
C PRO A 129 -20.32 -5.68 -1.19
N PHE A 130 -19.91 -6.86 -1.64
CA PHE A 130 -19.51 -7.97 -0.76
C PHE A 130 -18.22 -8.63 -1.25
N MET A 131 -17.46 -9.14 -0.29
CA MET A 131 -16.25 -9.93 -0.56
C MET A 131 -16.19 -11.11 0.39
N LYS A 132 -15.79 -12.30 -0.12
CA LYS A 132 -15.55 -13.51 0.68
C LYS A 132 -14.05 -13.73 0.87
N ALA A 133 -13.65 -14.02 2.11
CA ALA A 133 -12.27 -14.35 2.44
C ALA A 133 -12.19 -15.28 3.67
N PRO A 134 -11.06 -15.99 3.88
CA PRO A 134 -10.83 -16.73 5.11
C PRO A 134 -10.83 -15.79 6.32
N ALA A 135 -11.45 -16.25 7.41
CA ALA A 135 -11.53 -15.47 8.64
C ALA A 135 -10.15 -15.01 9.15
N PHE A 136 -9.11 -15.83 9.02
CA PHE A 136 -7.74 -15.49 9.48
C PHE A 136 -7.09 -14.32 8.73
N THR A 137 -7.67 -13.85 7.63
CA THR A 137 -7.20 -12.63 6.94
C THR A 137 -7.89 -11.37 7.45
N MET A 138 -8.86 -11.49 8.34
CA MET A 138 -9.54 -10.35 8.95
C MET A 138 -8.65 -9.71 10.01
N VAL A 139 -8.53 -8.41 9.92
CA VAL A 139 -7.81 -7.58 10.88
C VAL A 139 -8.81 -6.59 11.50
N PRO A 140 -9.01 -6.58 12.82
CA PRO A 140 -9.93 -5.66 13.46
C PRO A 140 -9.64 -4.20 13.10
N LEU A 141 -10.68 -3.44 12.78
CA LEU A 141 -10.60 -2.01 12.57
C LEU A 141 -10.99 -1.28 13.86
N PRO A 142 -10.10 -0.48 14.47
CA PRO A 142 -10.44 0.35 15.62
C PRO A 142 -11.62 1.28 15.35
N ASP A 143 -12.42 1.57 16.38
CA ASP A 143 -13.62 2.39 16.24
C ASP A 143 -13.30 3.84 15.86
N GLU A 144 -12.14 4.32 16.25
CA GLU A 144 -11.62 5.66 15.95
C GLU A 144 -11.25 5.86 14.47
N ILE A 145 -11.07 4.77 13.72
CA ILE A 145 -10.66 4.79 12.31
C ILE A 145 -11.89 4.58 11.41
N SER A 146 -12.10 5.44 10.43
CA SER A 146 -13.16 5.27 9.42
C SER A 146 -12.87 4.08 8.49
N PHE A 147 -13.90 3.54 7.83
CA PHE A 147 -13.71 2.47 6.84
C PHE A 147 -12.82 2.90 5.67
N GLU A 148 -12.88 4.16 5.26
CA GLU A 148 -12.04 4.72 4.20
C GLU A 148 -10.54 4.71 4.62
N GLU A 149 -10.24 5.13 5.83
CA GLU A 149 -8.88 5.07 6.40
C GLU A 149 -8.41 3.61 6.57
N GLY A 150 -9.31 2.72 7.02
CA GLY A 150 -9.05 1.27 7.09
C GLY A 150 -8.72 0.68 5.72
N ALA A 151 -9.39 1.11 4.66
CA ALA A 151 -9.07 0.72 3.29
C ALA A 151 -7.65 1.18 2.89
N ALA A 152 -7.23 2.39 3.24
CA ALA A 152 -5.87 2.86 2.99
C ALA A 152 -4.81 2.05 3.75
N ILE A 153 -5.10 1.67 5.01
CA ILE A 153 -4.23 0.81 5.83
C ILE A 153 -4.10 -0.59 5.22
N SER A 154 -5.12 -1.08 4.53
CA SER A 154 -5.15 -2.43 3.95
C SER A 154 -4.12 -2.67 2.85
N CYS A 155 -3.46 -1.61 2.32
CA CYS A 155 -2.31 -1.75 1.41
C CYS A 155 -1.29 -0.61 1.58
N GLY A 156 -1.50 0.55 0.95
CA GLY A 156 -0.45 1.58 0.80
C GLY A 156 0.10 2.10 2.12
N THR A 157 -0.77 2.43 3.07
CA THR A 157 -0.37 2.95 4.38
C THR A 157 0.28 1.86 5.24
N GLY A 158 -0.26 0.63 5.23
CA GLY A 158 0.37 -0.51 5.91
C GLY A 158 1.76 -0.83 5.36
N THR A 159 1.93 -0.74 4.03
CA THR A 159 3.23 -0.92 3.36
C THR A 159 4.25 0.14 3.79
N ALA A 160 3.85 1.41 3.83
CA ALA A 160 4.68 2.50 4.31
C ALA A 160 5.10 2.28 5.77
N TYR A 161 4.15 1.94 6.66
CA TYR A 161 4.42 1.65 8.06
C TYR A 161 5.40 0.49 8.23
N GLY A 162 5.17 -0.62 7.51
CA GLY A 162 6.05 -1.79 7.56
C GLY A 162 7.48 -1.46 7.13
N ALA A 163 7.66 -0.65 6.09
CA ALA A 163 8.96 -0.23 5.61
C ALA A 163 9.68 0.69 6.62
N LEU A 164 8.96 1.68 7.17
CA LEU A 164 9.50 2.59 8.19
C LEU A 164 9.96 1.84 9.44
N LYS A 165 9.20 0.83 9.89
CA LYS A 165 9.64 -0.06 10.99
C LYS A 165 10.91 -0.84 10.63
N ARG A 166 11.04 -1.33 9.39
CA ARG A 166 12.22 -2.11 8.97
C ARG A 166 13.49 -1.28 8.94
N ILE A 167 13.39 0.01 8.62
CA ILE A 167 14.55 0.92 8.67
C ILE A 167 14.68 1.62 10.02
N ASP A 168 13.89 1.24 11.02
CA ASP A 168 13.89 1.82 12.37
C ASP A 168 13.83 3.36 12.37
N ALA A 169 12.93 3.90 11.53
CA ALA A 169 12.75 5.34 11.40
C ALA A 169 12.25 5.96 12.72
N SER A 170 12.83 7.07 13.12
CA SER A 170 12.57 7.67 14.44
C SER A 170 12.91 9.16 14.48
N GLY A 171 12.64 9.81 15.60
CA GLY A 171 12.95 11.23 15.83
C GLY A 171 14.44 11.62 15.81
N ARG A 172 15.34 10.66 15.68
CA ARG A 172 16.77 10.93 15.49
C ARG A 172 17.17 11.01 14.01
N ASP A 173 16.22 10.76 13.09
CA ASP A 173 16.50 10.60 11.67
C ASP A 173 15.99 11.77 10.83
N THR A 174 16.76 12.14 9.80
CA THR A 174 16.22 12.73 8.58
C THR A 174 15.81 11.58 7.66
N LEU A 175 14.54 11.58 7.26
CA LEU A 175 13.94 10.60 6.36
C LEU A 175 13.70 11.21 4.99
N ALA A 176 14.38 10.74 3.95
CA ALA A 176 14.09 11.15 2.57
C ALA A 176 13.17 10.13 1.88
N VAL A 177 11.97 10.56 1.46
CA VAL A 177 10.96 9.72 0.81
C VAL A 177 10.86 10.05 -0.66
N PHE A 178 11.26 9.13 -1.53
CA PHE A 178 11.24 9.24 -2.97
C PHE A 178 9.93 8.70 -3.55
N GLY A 179 9.19 9.57 -4.24
CA GLY A 179 7.84 9.31 -4.76
C GLY A 179 6.75 9.63 -3.73
N GLN A 180 5.89 10.60 -4.06
CA GLN A 180 4.80 11.07 -3.22
C GLN A 180 3.42 10.60 -3.78
N GLY A 181 3.37 9.36 -4.26
CA GLY A 181 2.12 8.64 -4.45
C GLY A 181 1.49 8.22 -3.12
N PRO A 182 0.39 7.45 -3.10
CA PRO A 182 -0.29 7.07 -1.86
C PRO A 182 0.61 6.42 -0.81
N VAL A 183 1.59 5.59 -1.22
CA VAL A 183 2.58 4.98 -0.29
C VAL A 183 3.54 6.03 0.26
N GLY A 184 4.08 6.91 -0.60
CA GLY A 184 5.03 7.93 -0.17
C GLY A 184 4.38 9.01 0.70
N LEU A 185 3.17 9.47 0.37
CA LEU A 185 2.41 10.39 1.22
C LEU A 185 2.09 9.77 2.59
N SER A 186 1.78 8.46 2.63
CA SER A 186 1.63 7.73 3.88
C SER A 186 2.95 7.67 4.65
N ALA A 187 4.07 7.41 3.96
CA ALA A 187 5.40 7.38 4.60
C ALA A 187 5.79 8.75 5.16
N THR A 188 5.45 9.83 4.46
CA THR A 188 5.66 11.21 4.91
C THR A 188 4.90 11.49 6.20
N MET A 189 3.59 11.20 6.26
CA MET A 189 2.78 11.38 7.47
C MET A 189 3.24 10.50 8.64
N LEU A 190 3.50 9.22 8.37
CA LEU A 190 3.90 8.27 9.41
C LEU A 190 5.32 8.56 9.92
N GLY A 191 6.26 8.92 9.04
CA GLY A 191 7.62 9.31 9.42
C GLY A 191 7.62 10.55 10.31
N GLN A 192 6.83 11.55 9.96
CA GLN A 192 6.62 12.73 10.80
C GLN A 192 6.02 12.36 12.15
N ALA A 193 5.01 11.47 12.20
CA ALA A 193 4.42 11.00 13.45
C ALA A 193 5.38 10.12 14.29
N MET A 194 6.39 9.52 13.70
CA MET A 194 7.51 8.85 14.38
C MET A 194 8.56 9.84 14.89
N GLY A 195 8.42 11.12 14.53
CA GLY A 195 9.30 12.21 14.96
C GLY A 195 10.43 12.51 13.99
N ALA A 196 10.55 11.83 12.86
CA ALA A 196 11.59 12.06 11.87
C ALA A 196 11.42 13.43 11.18
N ARG A 197 12.52 14.08 10.83
CA ARG A 197 12.54 15.18 9.89
C ARG A 197 12.36 14.65 8.49
N VAL A 198 11.29 15.01 7.77
CA VAL A 198 10.93 14.39 6.49
C VAL A 198 11.27 15.30 5.30
N ILE A 199 12.05 14.78 4.35
CA ILE A 199 12.30 15.38 3.04
C ILE A 199 11.53 14.57 1.99
N ALA A 200 10.53 15.18 1.35
CA ALA A 200 9.73 14.54 0.31
C ALA A 200 10.29 14.85 -1.09
N VAL A 201 10.49 13.82 -1.91
CA VAL A 201 11.02 13.94 -3.28
C VAL A 201 9.97 13.42 -4.27
N ASP A 202 9.62 14.19 -5.28
CA ASP A 202 8.74 13.76 -6.39
C ASP A 202 9.05 14.59 -7.64
N VAL A 203 8.45 14.21 -8.76
CA VAL A 203 8.48 14.94 -10.04
C VAL A 203 7.24 15.82 -10.24
N SER A 204 6.17 15.64 -9.43
CA SER A 204 4.90 16.37 -9.52
C SER A 204 4.84 17.48 -8.47
N PRO A 205 4.72 18.75 -8.89
CA PRO A 205 4.51 19.86 -7.97
C PRO A 205 3.26 19.69 -7.09
N GLU A 206 2.19 19.11 -7.63
CA GLU A 206 0.93 18.88 -6.92
C GLU A 206 1.13 17.88 -5.76
N ARG A 207 1.88 16.79 -6.00
CA ARG A 207 2.21 15.80 -4.97
C ARG A 207 3.16 16.36 -3.92
N LEU A 208 4.10 17.20 -4.32
CA LEU A 208 4.99 17.91 -3.39
C LEU A 208 4.23 18.89 -2.50
N ALA A 209 3.23 19.58 -3.05
CA ALA A 209 2.35 20.45 -2.26
C ALA A 209 1.58 19.63 -1.21
N LEU A 210 0.99 18.47 -1.60
CA LEU A 210 0.34 17.55 -0.66
C LEU A 210 1.32 17.02 0.39
N ALA A 211 2.54 16.65 0.01
CA ALA A 211 3.55 16.18 0.97
C ALA A 211 3.88 17.26 2.02
N LYS A 212 3.93 18.53 1.60
CA LYS A 212 4.12 19.66 2.52
C LYS A 212 2.96 19.81 3.51
N GLU A 213 1.71 19.68 3.02
CA GLU A 213 0.51 19.70 3.87
C GLU A 213 0.46 18.50 4.84
N PHE A 214 1.11 17.38 4.48
CA PHE A 214 1.15 16.15 5.26
C PHE A 214 2.34 16.10 6.23
N GLY A 215 3.11 17.18 6.33
CA GLY A 215 4.14 17.34 7.34
C GLY A 215 5.57 17.14 6.85
N ALA A 216 5.84 17.15 5.53
CA ALA A 216 7.21 17.20 5.05
C ALA A 216 7.89 18.52 5.44
N ASP A 217 9.06 18.45 6.08
CA ASP A 217 9.84 19.62 6.46
C ASP A 217 10.43 20.34 5.24
N ALA A 218 10.84 19.56 4.23
CA ALA A 218 11.32 20.04 2.95
C ALA A 218 10.75 19.22 1.79
N VAL A 219 10.69 19.82 0.61
CA VAL A 219 10.28 19.14 -0.63
C VAL A 219 11.33 19.38 -1.71
N VAL A 220 11.57 18.38 -2.55
CA VAL A 220 12.54 18.44 -3.66
C VAL A 220 11.86 17.98 -4.95
N ASN A 221 11.80 18.86 -5.95
CA ASN A 221 11.36 18.51 -7.29
C ASN A 221 12.54 17.93 -8.08
N SER A 222 12.55 16.62 -8.27
CA SER A 222 13.65 15.93 -8.96
C SER A 222 13.72 16.17 -10.47
N LYS A 223 12.75 16.88 -11.07
CA LYS A 223 12.85 17.39 -12.45
C LYS A 223 13.64 18.70 -12.55
N GLU A 224 13.69 19.47 -11.47
CA GLU A 224 14.28 20.81 -11.44
C GLU A 224 15.65 20.79 -10.77
N THR A 225 15.87 19.88 -9.82
CA THR A 225 17.09 19.82 -9.00
C THR A 225 17.55 18.38 -8.85
N ASP A 226 18.85 18.12 -8.88
CA ASP A 226 19.42 16.82 -8.51
C ASP A 226 19.02 16.49 -7.05
N PRO A 227 18.20 15.49 -6.81
CA PRO A 227 17.71 15.18 -5.48
C PRO A 227 18.83 14.73 -4.51
N VAL A 228 19.92 14.16 -5.03
CA VAL A 228 21.07 13.76 -4.20
C VAL A 228 21.77 15.00 -3.65
N ALA A 229 22.08 15.96 -4.52
CA ALA A 229 22.73 17.21 -4.12
C ALA A 229 21.85 18.00 -3.14
N ALA A 230 20.54 18.12 -3.44
CA ALA A 230 19.60 18.85 -2.59
C ALA A 230 19.48 18.21 -1.18
N ILE A 231 19.43 16.88 -1.08
CA ILE A 231 19.34 16.20 0.22
C ILE A 231 20.65 16.38 1.00
N HIS A 232 21.81 16.28 0.35
CA HIS A 232 23.09 16.54 1.02
C HIS A 232 23.18 17.99 1.52
N GLU A 233 22.72 18.97 0.74
CA GLU A 233 22.65 20.36 1.20
C GLU A 233 21.73 20.52 2.42
N LEU A 234 20.54 19.94 2.38
CA LEU A 234 19.58 19.98 3.48
C LEU A 234 20.04 19.24 4.74
N THR A 235 21.06 18.38 4.62
CA THR A 235 21.65 17.60 5.72
C THR A 235 23.11 17.99 6.00
N HIS A 236 23.51 19.20 5.63
CA HIS A 236 24.86 19.76 5.88
C HIS A 236 26.00 18.89 5.33
N GLY A 237 25.75 18.17 4.21
CA GLY A 237 26.71 17.31 3.54
C GLY A 237 26.69 15.84 4.01
N GLU A 238 26.04 15.53 5.12
CA GLU A 238 26.06 14.18 5.73
C GLU A 238 25.19 13.16 4.96
N GLY A 239 24.10 13.59 4.30
CA GLY A 239 23.06 12.74 3.75
C GLY A 239 22.01 12.34 4.79
N ALA A 240 20.91 11.73 4.35
CA ALA A 240 19.82 11.34 5.23
C ALA A 240 20.14 10.02 5.99
N GLU A 241 19.81 9.94 7.29
CA GLU A 241 19.97 8.72 8.09
C GLU A 241 19.11 7.58 7.57
N THR A 242 17.93 7.92 7.02
CA THR A 242 17.03 6.95 6.41
C THR A 242 16.51 7.46 5.07
N THR A 243 16.42 6.55 4.08
CA THR A 243 15.80 6.86 2.79
C THR A 243 14.81 5.77 2.40
N MET A 244 13.77 6.13 1.65
CA MET A 244 12.73 5.20 1.21
C MET A 244 12.35 5.43 -0.24
N ASP A 245 12.50 4.41 -1.11
CA ASP A 245 11.96 4.44 -2.46
C ASP A 245 10.53 3.89 -2.49
N CYS A 246 9.57 4.73 -2.89
CA CYS A 246 8.18 4.37 -3.13
C CYS A 246 7.81 4.39 -4.63
N THR A 247 8.79 4.57 -5.53
CA THR A 247 8.53 4.77 -6.95
C THR A 247 8.61 3.51 -7.78
N GLY A 248 9.56 2.62 -7.47
CA GLY A 248 9.94 1.50 -8.33
C GLY A 248 10.78 1.89 -9.55
N VAL A 249 11.11 3.18 -9.72
CA VAL A 249 11.89 3.71 -10.86
C VAL A 249 13.38 3.58 -10.56
N ALA A 250 14.16 3.10 -11.53
CA ALA A 250 15.59 2.79 -11.33
C ALA A 250 16.41 4.02 -10.89
N GLU A 251 16.19 5.16 -11.52
CA GLU A 251 16.89 6.41 -11.23
C GLU A 251 16.56 6.93 -9.82
N ALA A 252 15.30 6.84 -9.41
CA ALA A 252 14.87 7.24 -8.06
C ALA A 252 15.46 6.32 -6.98
N ARG A 253 15.56 5.00 -7.24
CA ARG A 253 16.23 4.05 -6.34
C ARG A 253 17.71 4.36 -6.18
N VAL A 254 18.42 4.65 -7.28
CA VAL A 254 19.81 5.04 -7.24
C VAL A 254 19.96 6.35 -6.44
N ALA A 255 19.10 7.33 -6.67
CA ALA A 255 19.09 8.59 -5.94
C ALA A 255 18.82 8.35 -4.44
N ALA A 256 17.85 7.51 -4.07
CA ALA A 256 17.56 7.17 -2.68
C ALA A 256 18.78 6.56 -1.98
N VAL A 257 19.46 5.62 -2.62
CA VAL A 257 20.70 5.02 -2.08
C VAL A 257 21.81 6.06 -1.96
N ARG A 258 21.99 6.93 -2.98
CA ARG A 258 23.05 7.95 -2.97
C ARG A 258 22.79 9.09 -1.98
N SER A 259 21.54 9.34 -1.63
CA SER A 259 21.15 10.37 -0.67
C SER A 259 21.27 9.92 0.79
N ALA A 260 21.41 8.63 1.04
CA ALA A 260 21.60 8.14 2.41
C ALA A 260 22.98 8.55 2.95
N GLY A 261 23.12 8.88 4.20
CA GLY A 261 24.37 9.16 4.89
C GLY A 261 25.21 7.90 5.15
N THR A 262 26.41 8.06 5.68
CA THR A 262 27.22 6.92 6.17
C THR A 262 26.46 6.22 7.31
N TRP A 263 26.43 4.87 7.30
CA TRP A 263 25.60 4.04 8.18
C TRP A 263 24.11 4.18 7.94
N GLY A 264 23.70 4.81 6.83
CA GLY A 264 22.30 5.03 6.47
C GLY A 264 21.54 3.72 6.20
N ARG A 265 20.23 3.78 6.38
CA ARG A 265 19.28 2.67 6.20
C ARG A 265 18.33 3.01 5.05
N VAL A 266 18.30 2.17 4.03
CA VAL A 266 17.52 2.39 2.81
C VAL A 266 16.40 1.36 2.71
N ALA A 267 15.14 1.79 2.55
CA ALA A 267 14.03 0.91 2.22
C ALA A 267 13.73 0.95 0.72
N LEU A 268 13.75 -0.19 0.06
CA LEU A 268 13.24 -0.35 -1.32
C LEU A 268 11.84 -0.96 -1.26
N VAL A 269 10.84 -0.20 -1.66
CA VAL A 269 9.41 -0.52 -1.52
C VAL A 269 8.67 -0.54 -2.85
N GLY A 270 8.95 0.41 -3.74
CA GLY A 270 8.34 0.46 -5.06
C GLY A 270 8.62 -0.82 -5.86
N GLU A 271 7.59 -1.44 -6.43
CA GLU A 271 7.73 -2.65 -7.24
C GLU A 271 8.20 -2.35 -8.66
N GLY A 272 8.85 -3.35 -9.28
CA GLY A 272 9.24 -3.35 -10.69
C GLY A 272 10.67 -2.87 -10.95
N GLY A 273 11.07 -2.97 -12.22
CA GLY A 273 12.34 -2.47 -12.73
C GLY A 273 13.60 -3.23 -12.29
N THR A 274 14.69 -2.91 -12.99
CA THR A 274 16.05 -3.34 -12.66
C THR A 274 16.86 -2.10 -12.28
N THR A 275 17.69 -2.20 -11.24
CA THR A 275 18.53 -1.09 -10.76
C THR A 275 19.96 -1.57 -10.60
N THR A 276 20.93 -0.78 -11.06
CA THR A 276 22.36 -1.07 -10.95
C THR A 276 23.02 -0.10 -9.99
N PHE A 277 23.82 -0.60 -9.06
CA PHE A 277 24.59 0.18 -8.10
C PHE A 277 26.10 -0.03 -8.29
N ASP A 278 26.90 1.00 -8.09
CA ASP A 278 28.33 0.84 -7.78
C ASP A 278 28.44 0.37 -6.33
N ILE A 279 28.74 -0.91 -6.18
CA ILE A 279 28.79 -1.54 -4.84
C ILE A 279 29.83 -0.87 -3.94
N SER A 280 31.01 -0.56 -4.47
CA SER A 280 32.09 0.03 -3.67
C SER A 280 31.77 1.44 -3.22
N GLN A 281 31.31 2.30 -4.14
CA GLN A 281 31.06 3.71 -3.86
C GLN A 281 29.74 3.95 -3.15
N HIS A 282 28.67 3.28 -3.64
CA HIS A 282 27.32 3.56 -3.15
C HIS A 282 27.00 2.82 -1.85
N LEU A 283 27.61 1.65 -1.61
CA LEU A 283 27.25 0.78 -0.49
C LEU A 283 28.39 0.56 0.50
N LEU A 284 29.52 -0.05 0.06
CA LEU A 284 30.57 -0.52 0.98
C LEU A 284 31.24 0.63 1.72
N ARG A 285 31.69 1.67 1.02
CA ARG A 285 32.41 2.81 1.64
C ARG A 285 31.52 3.67 2.53
N ARG A 286 30.19 3.48 2.43
CA ARG A 286 29.18 4.21 3.22
C ARG A 286 28.52 3.31 4.27
N GLN A 287 28.88 2.03 4.32
CA GLN A 287 28.36 1.06 5.29
C GLN A 287 26.81 1.02 5.32
N LEU A 288 26.16 1.11 4.14
CA LEU A 288 24.72 1.17 4.09
C LEU A 288 24.04 -0.15 4.41
N THR A 289 22.87 -0.08 5.03
CA THR A 289 21.96 -1.20 5.17
C THR A 289 20.77 -1.03 4.21
N ILE A 290 20.56 -1.98 3.31
CA ILE A 290 19.43 -1.98 2.39
C ILE A 290 18.38 -2.99 2.83
N HIS A 291 17.15 -2.53 3.01
CA HIS A 291 15.99 -3.32 3.34
C HIS A 291 15.05 -3.42 2.15
N ALA A 292 14.90 -4.60 1.57
CA ALA A 292 13.77 -4.86 0.68
C ALA A 292 12.50 -5.02 1.52
N SER A 293 11.47 -4.23 1.23
CA SER A 293 10.22 -4.25 2.00
C SER A 293 9.03 -4.42 1.06
N TRP A 294 8.50 -5.63 1.01
CA TRP A 294 7.32 -5.95 0.22
C TRP A 294 6.10 -6.12 1.13
N THR A 295 5.19 -5.17 1.08
CA THR A 295 3.96 -5.13 1.88
C THR A 295 4.20 -5.25 3.41
N PHE A 296 3.33 -5.93 4.13
CA PHE A 296 3.33 -6.03 5.60
C PHE A 296 2.68 -7.36 6.04
N SER A 297 2.81 -7.70 7.31
CA SER A 297 2.09 -8.84 7.92
C SER A 297 0.69 -8.41 8.38
N ALA A 298 -0.22 -9.37 8.57
CA ALA A 298 -1.52 -9.10 9.18
C ALA A 298 -1.38 -8.45 10.57
N MET A 299 -0.36 -8.87 11.35
CA MET A 299 -0.04 -8.22 12.63
C MET A 299 0.47 -6.79 12.43
N GLY A 300 1.33 -6.54 11.43
CA GLY A 300 1.80 -5.20 11.09
C GLY A 300 0.67 -4.28 10.63
N GLN A 301 -0.38 -4.81 10.01
CA GLN A 301 -1.58 -4.06 9.65
C GLN A 301 -2.33 -3.58 10.91
N ALA A 302 -2.52 -4.46 11.89
CA ALA A 302 -3.14 -4.11 13.17
C ALA A 302 -2.30 -3.08 13.95
N GLU A 303 -0.97 -3.26 13.98
CA GLU A 303 -0.05 -2.31 14.60
C GLU A 303 -0.10 -0.93 13.93
N CYS A 304 -0.17 -0.87 12.59
CA CYS A 304 -0.32 0.37 11.84
C CYS A 304 -1.60 1.11 12.24
N ALA A 305 -2.73 0.39 12.28
CA ALA A 305 -4.00 0.97 12.71
C ALA A 305 -3.92 1.53 14.13
N ARG A 306 -3.32 0.79 15.07
CA ARG A 306 -3.12 1.25 16.44
C ARG A 306 -2.20 2.46 16.52
N PHE A 307 -1.09 2.46 15.79
CA PHE A 307 -0.16 3.60 15.72
C PHE A 307 -0.87 4.88 15.24
N ILE A 308 -1.73 4.76 14.20
CA ILE A 308 -2.49 5.89 13.66
C ILE A 308 -3.41 6.50 14.73
N VAL A 309 -4.10 5.67 15.51
CA VAL A 309 -4.94 6.11 16.64
C VAL A 309 -4.09 6.79 17.72
N ASP A 310 -3.07 6.10 18.21
CA ASP A 310 -2.26 6.56 19.35
C ASP A 310 -1.49 7.86 19.03
N ARG A 311 -1.05 8.02 17.80
CA ARG A 311 -0.31 9.21 17.34
C ARG A 311 -1.21 10.27 16.68
N LYS A 312 -2.53 10.01 16.57
CA LYS A 312 -3.51 10.90 15.95
C LYS A 312 -3.10 11.30 14.51
N VAL A 313 -2.55 10.34 13.75
CA VAL A 313 -2.12 10.58 12.38
C VAL A 313 -3.32 10.98 11.53
N PRO A 314 -3.28 12.12 10.82
CA PRO A 314 -4.44 12.62 10.08
C PRO A 314 -4.62 11.90 8.73
N LEU A 315 -4.73 10.55 8.76
CA LEU A 315 -4.76 9.69 7.57
C LEU A 315 -5.90 10.04 6.61
N ARG A 316 -6.99 10.59 7.12
CA ARG A 316 -8.13 11.05 6.32
C ARG A 316 -7.74 12.04 5.23
N LYS A 317 -6.70 12.85 5.43
CA LYS A 317 -6.19 13.80 4.42
C LYS A 317 -5.69 13.12 3.16
N LEU A 318 -5.24 11.86 3.27
CA LEU A 318 -4.77 11.07 2.12
C LEU A 318 -5.89 10.80 1.10
N LEU A 319 -7.15 10.73 1.56
CA LEU A 319 -8.33 10.34 0.79
C LEU A 319 -8.88 11.55 0.05
N THR A 320 -8.30 11.86 -1.11
CA THR A 320 -8.64 13.07 -1.87
C THR A 320 -9.91 12.92 -2.71
N HIS A 321 -10.29 11.69 -3.08
CA HIS A 321 -11.42 11.43 -3.96
C HIS A 321 -12.26 10.25 -3.49
N ARG A 322 -13.59 10.44 -3.53
CA ARG A 322 -14.58 9.42 -3.20
C ARG A 322 -15.44 9.15 -4.42
N PHE A 323 -15.72 7.89 -4.69
CA PHE A 323 -16.47 7.43 -5.84
C PHE A 323 -17.53 6.41 -5.43
N LYS A 324 -18.63 6.38 -6.16
CA LYS A 324 -19.56 5.25 -6.17
C LYS A 324 -19.08 4.21 -7.17
N LEU A 325 -19.54 2.96 -7.03
CA LEU A 325 -19.16 1.87 -7.92
C LEU A 325 -19.40 2.21 -9.41
N ASP A 326 -20.53 2.86 -9.71
CA ASP A 326 -20.91 3.26 -11.09
C ASP A 326 -19.97 4.32 -11.69
N GLU A 327 -19.15 4.96 -10.88
CA GLU A 327 -18.14 5.93 -11.31
C GLU A 327 -16.78 5.31 -11.58
N ALA A 328 -16.66 3.97 -11.59
CA ALA A 328 -15.37 3.27 -11.68
C ALA A 328 -14.52 3.69 -12.88
N ASP A 329 -15.12 3.86 -14.05
CA ASP A 329 -14.39 4.31 -15.25
C ASP A 329 -13.80 5.72 -15.06
N ARG A 330 -14.59 6.66 -14.54
CA ARG A 330 -14.12 8.02 -14.20
C ARG A 330 -13.03 7.98 -13.13
N ALA A 331 -13.21 7.14 -12.11
CA ALA A 331 -12.28 7.01 -11.00
C ALA A 331 -10.90 6.53 -11.48
N TYR A 332 -10.85 5.47 -12.29
CA TYR A 332 -9.59 4.93 -12.80
C TYR A 332 -8.94 5.82 -13.86
N LYS A 333 -9.70 6.51 -14.71
CA LYS A 333 -9.16 7.53 -15.62
C LYS A 333 -8.49 8.67 -14.86
N LEU A 334 -9.11 9.17 -13.80
CA LEU A 334 -8.49 10.19 -12.96
C LEU A 334 -7.26 9.65 -12.22
N PHE A 335 -7.37 8.46 -11.63
CA PHE A 335 -6.26 7.86 -10.88
C PHE A 335 -5.06 7.53 -11.76
N ASP A 336 -5.29 7.20 -13.05
CA ASP A 336 -4.25 6.91 -14.05
C ASP A 336 -3.39 8.15 -14.39
N THR A 337 -3.87 9.37 -14.14
CA THR A 337 -3.06 10.61 -14.30
C THR A 337 -1.94 10.71 -13.28
N GLN A 338 -2.04 10.01 -12.13
CA GLN A 338 -1.09 9.99 -11.03
C GLN A 338 -0.75 11.38 -10.44
N THR A 339 -1.67 12.32 -10.53
CA THR A 339 -1.53 13.69 -9.99
C THR A 339 -2.25 13.90 -8.67
N THR A 340 -3.06 12.93 -8.23
CA THR A 340 -3.89 13.03 -7.02
C THR A 340 -3.30 12.24 -5.85
N GLY A 341 -3.87 12.41 -4.65
CA GLY A 341 -3.66 11.53 -3.51
C GLY A 341 -4.33 10.17 -3.73
N LYS A 342 -5.13 9.71 -2.78
CA LYS A 342 -5.78 8.40 -2.83
C LYS A 342 -7.27 8.51 -3.18
N GLY A 343 -7.71 7.69 -4.13
CA GLY A 343 -9.13 7.46 -4.41
C GLY A 343 -9.69 6.28 -3.60
N VAL A 344 -10.98 6.33 -3.28
CA VAL A 344 -11.69 5.25 -2.57
C VAL A 344 -13.12 5.12 -3.10
N PHE A 345 -13.56 3.88 -3.30
CA PHE A 345 -14.97 3.55 -3.51
C PHE A 345 -15.67 3.45 -2.15
N VAL A 346 -16.88 4.02 -2.07
CA VAL A 346 -17.72 4.04 -0.85
C VAL A 346 -19.06 3.37 -1.15
N PHE A 347 -19.51 2.44 -0.28
CA PHE A 347 -20.69 1.60 -0.43
C PHE A 347 -21.74 1.88 0.65
#